data_55e6e6d14cd3f1962eedf1a00992cd12
#
_entry.id   55e6e6d14cd3f1962eedf1a00992cd12
#
_cell.length_a   1.000
_cell.length_b   1.000
_cell.length_c   1.000
_cell.angle_alpha   90.00
_cell.angle_beta   90.00
_cell.angle_gamma   90.00
#
_symmetry.space_group_name_H-M   'P 1'
#
loop_
_entity.id
_entity.type
_entity.pdbx_description
1 polymer ?
#
loop_
_entity_poly.entity_id
_entity_poly.type
_entity_poly.pdbx_seq_one_letter_code
_entity_poly.pdbx_strand_id
1 'polypeptide(L)'
;TQPQYSTYLFDLGVITPFGKTEYETFTWQKVTDMNVPASNSAKKLYTTTDMSLMGKVKGDVSITITGSSVIGGNLFGGGNQADVLGKTSVIMPSAESVINGTVYGGGNESNIEGSTDVKITGGTINGDLFGGGNMGRVTESSKVYIGTE
;
A
#
# COMPACT_ATOMS: atom_id res chain seq x y z
N THR A 1 2.53 25.61 -8.89
CA THR A 1 2.82 24.20 -8.52
C THR A 1 2.91 24.08 -7.01
N GLN A 2 2.17 23.16 -6.49
CA GLN A 2 2.18 22.90 -5.07
C GLN A 2 3.55 22.33 -4.65
N PRO A 3 4.23 22.93 -3.66
CA PRO A 3 5.50 22.38 -3.21
C PRO A 3 5.34 20.99 -2.60
N GLN A 4 6.35 20.13 -2.78
CA GLN A 4 6.36 18.75 -2.29
C GLN A 4 6.89 18.63 -0.87
N TYR A 5 6.38 19.43 0.06
CA TYR A 5 6.84 19.40 1.45
C TYR A 5 5.76 18.90 2.39
N SER A 6 6.20 18.28 3.45
CA SER A 6 5.34 17.57 4.37
C SER A 6 4.57 18.48 5.35
N THR A 7 4.90 19.74 5.46
CA THR A 7 4.27 20.62 6.44
C THR A 7 3.86 21.94 5.83
N TYR A 8 2.60 22.29 5.97
CA TYR A 8 2.02 23.51 5.45
C TYR A 8 1.15 24.20 6.50
N LEU A 9 1.15 25.50 6.49
CA LEU A 9 0.17 26.29 7.20
C LEU A 9 -1.03 26.49 6.28
N PHE A 10 -2.16 25.98 6.72
CA PHE A 10 -3.43 26.18 6.07
C PHE A 10 -4.14 27.36 6.71
N ASP A 11 -4.27 28.44 5.99
CA ASP A 11 -5.12 29.53 6.43
C ASP A 11 -6.57 29.19 6.06
N LEU A 12 -7.26 28.58 6.98
CA LEU A 12 -8.66 28.24 6.79
C LEU A 12 -9.59 29.41 7.15
N GLY A 13 -9.02 30.49 7.72
CA GLY A 13 -9.77 31.59 8.27
C GLY A 13 -10.84 31.10 9.23
N VAL A 14 -11.81 30.45 8.71
CA VAL A 14 -12.84 29.73 9.45
C VAL A 14 -12.86 28.30 8.96
N ILE A 15 -12.83 27.34 9.88
CA ILE A 15 -13.04 25.95 9.54
C ILE A 15 -14.51 25.75 9.28
N THR A 16 -14.90 26.04 8.11
CA THR A 16 -16.27 25.88 7.69
C THR A 16 -16.30 25.10 6.41
N PRO A 17 -17.47 24.64 6.06
CA PRO A 17 -17.67 24.01 4.78
C PRO A 17 -17.08 24.85 3.66
N PHE A 18 -16.61 24.20 2.64
CA PHE A 18 -16.14 24.82 1.43
C PHE A 18 -17.18 25.78 0.88
N GLY A 19 -16.76 26.87 0.32
CA GLY A 19 -17.63 27.90 -0.23
C GLY A 19 -17.66 29.21 0.55
N LYS A 20 -16.88 29.33 1.62
CA LYS A 20 -16.66 30.61 2.26
C LYS A 20 -15.67 31.47 1.48
N THR A 21 -15.83 32.77 1.62
CA THR A 21 -15.01 33.74 0.93
C THR A 21 -13.53 33.62 1.28
N GLU A 22 -13.24 33.19 2.49
CA GLU A 22 -11.87 33.01 2.96
C GLU A 22 -11.15 31.87 2.23
N TYR A 23 -11.88 30.94 1.67
CA TYR A 23 -11.28 29.87 0.87
C TYR A 23 -10.86 30.32 -0.52
N GLU A 24 -11.45 31.35 -1.04
CA GLU A 24 -11.07 31.92 -2.33
C GLU A 24 -9.67 32.56 -2.27
N THR A 25 -9.28 32.99 -1.09
CA THR A 25 -7.95 33.56 -0.84
C THR A 25 -6.97 32.55 -0.24
N PHE A 26 -7.35 31.29 -0.21
CA PHE A 26 -6.53 30.25 0.38
C PHE A 26 -5.21 30.09 -0.37
N THR A 27 -4.13 30.07 0.39
CA THR A 27 -2.80 29.80 -0.12
C THR A 27 -2.08 28.78 0.75
N TRP A 28 -1.38 27.90 0.12
CA TRP A 28 -0.47 27.01 0.81
C TRP A 28 0.82 27.74 1.14
N GLN A 29 1.16 27.78 2.41
CA GLN A 29 2.43 28.32 2.87
C GLN A 29 3.27 27.21 3.47
N LYS A 30 4.50 27.10 3.00
CA LYS A 30 5.45 26.19 3.64
C LYS A 30 5.78 26.68 5.03
N VAL A 31 5.60 25.85 6.02
CA VAL A 31 6.03 26.14 7.39
C VAL A 31 7.50 25.77 7.52
N THR A 32 8.35 26.77 7.56
CA THR A 32 9.79 26.63 7.80
C THR A 32 10.14 26.68 9.29
N ASP A 33 9.24 27.26 10.07
CA ASP A 33 9.34 27.36 11.52
C ASP A 33 7.99 26.91 12.12
N MET A 34 8.04 25.98 13.06
CA MET A 34 6.85 25.47 13.75
C MET A 34 6.27 26.46 14.77
N ASN A 35 6.89 27.60 14.94
CA ASN A 35 6.44 28.61 15.88
C ASN A 35 5.30 29.46 15.27
N VAL A 36 4.12 28.87 15.28
CA VAL A 36 2.90 29.56 14.79
C VAL A 36 2.45 30.55 15.86
N PRO A 37 2.32 31.86 15.53
CA PRO A 37 1.89 32.84 16.49
C PRO A 37 0.54 32.50 17.11
N ALA A 38 0.39 32.72 18.40
CA ALA A 38 -0.87 32.46 19.13
C ALA A 38 -2.06 33.28 18.58
N SER A 39 -1.81 34.40 17.92
CA SER A 39 -2.82 35.21 17.25
C SER A 39 -3.44 34.55 16.02
N ASN A 40 -2.88 33.43 15.56
CA ASN A 40 -3.38 32.67 14.41
C ASN A 40 -4.28 31.51 14.82
N SER A 41 -5.08 31.68 15.83
CA SER A 41 -5.98 30.62 16.33
C SER A 41 -6.95 30.09 15.28
N ALA A 42 -7.24 30.87 14.25
CA ALA A 42 -8.07 30.44 13.12
C ALA A 42 -7.29 29.61 12.09
N LYS A 43 -5.98 29.55 12.20
CA LYS A 43 -5.12 28.79 11.31
C LYS A 43 -4.76 27.46 11.93
N LYS A 44 -4.80 26.41 11.15
CA LYS A 44 -4.36 25.10 11.56
C LYS A 44 -3.12 24.67 10.81
N LEU A 45 -2.18 24.13 11.58
CA LEU A 45 -1.04 23.47 11.01
C LEU A 45 -1.43 22.03 10.65
N TYR A 46 -1.25 21.67 9.41
CA TYR A 46 -1.42 20.32 8.95
C TYR A 46 -0.06 19.77 8.52
N THR A 47 0.28 18.65 9.09
CA THR A 47 1.37 17.84 8.56
C THR A 47 0.78 16.95 7.49
N THR A 48 1.23 17.09 6.28
CA THR A 48 0.93 16.09 5.26
C THR A 48 1.74 14.84 5.56
N THR A 49 1.15 13.71 5.42
CA THR A 49 1.91 12.47 5.31
C THR A 49 2.90 12.64 4.17
N ASP A 50 4.10 12.13 4.36
CA ASP A 50 5.08 12.09 3.28
C ASP A 50 4.40 11.53 2.02
N MET A 51 4.35 12.33 0.97
CA MET A 51 3.66 11.95 -0.26
C MET A 51 4.30 10.73 -0.92
N SER A 52 5.56 10.46 -0.62
CA SER A 52 6.24 9.23 -1.04
C SER A 52 5.61 7.97 -0.44
N LEU A 53 4.85 8.10 0.64
CA LEU A 53 4.12 7.01 1.30
C LEU A 53 2.65 6.92 0.89
N MET A 54 2.16 7.85 0.09
CA MET A 54 0.77 7.81 -0.36
C MET A 54 0.53 6.60 -1.27
N GLY A 55 -0.57 5.93 -1.02
CA GLY A 55 -0.92 4.71 -1.74
C GLY A 55 -0.16 3.46 -1.32
N LYS A 56 0.89 3.58 -0.52
CA LYS A 56 1.65 2.42 -0.02
C LYS A 56 0.96 1.74 1.15
N VAL A 57 1.10 0.44 1.21
CA VAL A 57 0.67 -0.36 2.37
C VAL A 57 1.80 -0.35 3.40
N LYS A 58 1.54 0.22 4.58
CA LYS A 58 2.58 0.39 5.62
C LYS A 58 2.85 -0.88 6.42
N GLY A 59 1.90 -1.81 6.45
CA GLY A 59 2.00 -3.05 7.21
C GLY A 59 2.21 -4.27 6.32
N ASP A 60 2.10 -5.44 6.95
CA ASP A 60 2.17 -6.72 6.27
C ASP A 60 0.87 -7.03 5.53
N VAL A 61 0.96 -7.78 4.46
CA VAL A 61 -0.18 -8.29 3.70
C VAL A 61 -0.23 -9.80 3.82
N SER A 62 -1.39 -10.33 4.17
CA SER A 62 -1.61 -11.78 4.21
C SER A 62 -2.85 -12.15 3.41
N ILE A 63 -2.69 -13.07 2.48
CA ILE A 63 -3.76 -13.63 1.66
C ILE A 63 -3.85 -15.12 1.96
N THR A 64 -5.04 -15.57 2.36
CA THR A 64 -5.29 -16.98 2.56
C THR A 64 -6.46 -17.41 1.67
N ILE A 65 -6.25 -18.44 0.86
CA ILE A 65 -7.23 -18.97 -0.08
C ILE A 65 -7.77 -20.27 0.50
N THR A 66 -9.05 -20.26 0.88
CA THR A 66 -9.68 -21.38 1.56
C THR A 66 -10.93 -21.87 0.85
N GLY A 67 -11.39 -23.06 1.20
CA GLY A 67 -12.58 -23.68 0.63
C GLY A 67 -12.40 -24.04 -0.84
N SER A 68 -13.46 -23.95 -1.61
CA SER A 68 -13.48 -24.22 -3.05
C SER A 68 -13.39 -22.93 -3.88
N SER A 69 -12.50 -22.03 -3.47
CA SER A 69 -12.31 -20.74 -4.14
C SER A 69 -11.71 -20.91 -5.52
N VAL A 70 -12.22 -20.16 -6.50
CA VAL A 70 -11.66 -20.11 -7.86
C VAL A 70 -11.23 -18.69 -8.19
N ILE A 71 -9.94 -18.51 -8.47
CA ILE A 71 -9.36 -17.26 -8.94
C ILE A 71 -9.13 -17.38 -10.44
N GLY A 72 -9.85 -16.57 -11.23
CA GLY A 72 -9.85 -16.65 -12.69
C GLY A 72 -8.59 -16.11 -13.36
N GLY A 73 -7.81 -15.29 -12.67
CA GLY A 73 -6.60 -14.66 -13.19
C GLY A 73 -5.39 -14.87 -12.30
N ASN A 74 -4.44 -13.94 -12.36
CA ASN A 74 -3.25 -13.95 -11.55
C ASN A 74 -3.52 -13.52 -10.10
N LEU A 75 -2.72 -14.01 -9.18
CA LEU A 75 -2.73 -13.63 -7.77
C LEU A 75 -1.42 -12.95 -7.42
N PHE A 76 -1.51 -11.78 -6.79
CA PHE A 76 -0.35 -11.04 -6.30
C PHE A 76 -0.45 -10.87 -4.78
N GLY A 77 0.60 -11.21 -4.08
CA GLY A 77 0.70 -10.99 -2.64
C GLY A 77 0.82 -9.52 -2.25
N GLY A 78 1.35 -8.70 -3.14
CA GLY A 78 1.51 -7.25 -2.99
C GLY A 78 0.54 -6.42 -3.82
N GLY A 79 0.87 -5.14 -3.95
CA GLY A 79 0.07 -4.19 -4.71
C GLY A 79 0.22 -4.31 -6.23
N ASN A 80 -0.69 -3.68 -6.96
CA ASN A 80 -0.55 -3.56 -8.42
C ASN A 80 0.56 -2.56 -8.78
N GLN A 81 0.46 -1.33 -8.27
CA GLN A 81 1.45 -0.26 -8.52
C GLN A 81 1.92 0.44 -7.24
N ALA A 82 1.35 0.07 -6.09
CA ALA A 82 1.69 0.67 -4.81
C ALA A 82 2.52 -0.30 -3.96
N ASP A 83 3.65 0.17 -3.48
CA ASP A 83 4.58 -0.62 -2.70
C ASP A 83 3.99 -1.09 -1.37
N VAL A 84 4.45 -2.23 -0.91
CA VAL A 84 4.20 -2.76 0.44
C VAL A 84 5.48 -2.59 1.26
N LEU A 85 5.40 -1.86 2.36
CA LEU A 85 6.54 -1.59 3.23
C LEU A 85 6.84 -2.74 4.19
N GLY A 86 5.87 -3.62 4.40
CA GLY A 86 6.00 -4.83 5.20
C GLY A 86 6.26 -6.07 4.36
N LYS A 87 5.89 -7.20 4.92
CA LYS A 87 6.00 -8.53 4.29
C LYS A 87 4.72 -8.88 3.55
N THR A 88 4.82 -9.80 2.61
CA THR A 88 3.65 -10.41 2.00
C THR A 88 3.63 -11.91 2.25
N SER A 89 2.44 -12.46 2.46
CA SER A 89 2.22 -13.89 2.66
C SER A 89 1.03 -14.34 1.83
N VAL A 90 1.22 -15.39 1.05
CA VAL A 90 0.18 -16.06 0.27
C VAL A 90 0.09 -17.50 0.74
N ILE A 91 -1.06 -17.90 1.25
CA ILE A 91 -1.29 -19.24 1.81
C ILE A 91 -2.47 -19.87 1.11
N MET A 92 -2.28 -21.08 0.58
CA MET A 92 -3.33 -21.87 -0.08
C MET A 92 -3.33 -23.28 0.50
N PRO A 93 -4.12 -23.51 1.58
CA PRO A 93 -4.15 -24.81 2.26
C PRO A 93 -5.24 -25.75 1.71
N SER A 94 -6.23 -25.24 1.00
CA SER A 94 -7.41 -26.02 0.61
C SER A 94 -7.18 -26.78 -0.69
N ALA A 95 -7.42 -28.08 -0.65
CA ALA A 95 -7.29 -28.96 -1.81
C ALA A 95 -8.26 -28.64 -2.97
N GLU A 96 -9.37 -27.98 -2.67
CA GLU A 96 -10.43 -27.68 -3.65
C GLU A 96 -10.28 -26.29 -4.30
N SER A 97 -9.32 -25.49 -3.84
CA SER A 97 -9.10 -24.17 -4.41
C SER A 97 -8.35 -24.24 -5.74
N VAL A 98 -8.68 -23.35 -6.66
CA VAL A 98 -8.07 -23.29 -7.99
C VAL A 98 -7.66 -21.87 -8.32
N ILE A 99 -6.43 -21.69 -8.79
CA ILE A 99 -5.95 -20.45 -9.38
C ILE A 99 -5.63 -20.72 -10.85
N ASN A 100 -6.38 -20.09 -11.74
CA ASN A 100 -6.20 -20.31 -13.18
C ASN A 100 -4.98 -19.58 -13.77
N GLY A 101 -4.56 -18.49 -13.13
CA GLY A 101 -3.38 -17.74 -13.55
C GLY A 101 -2.13 -18.08 -12.74
N THR A 102 -1.21 -17.15 -12.79
CA THR A 102 0.08 -17.21 -12.11
C THR A 102 -0.01 -16.60 -10.71
N VAL A 103 0.71 -17.20 -9.76
CA VAL A 103 0.83 -16.71 -8.39
C VAL A 103 2.17 -15.99 -8.22
N TYR A 104 2.11 -14.78 -7.70
CA TYR A 104 3.28 -14.00 -7.31
C TYR A 104 3.22 -13.70 -5.80
N GLY A 105 4.28 -14.03 -5.08
CA GLY A 105 4.40 -13.65 -3.67
C GLY A 105 4.51 -12.15 -3.45
N GLY A 106 5.07 -11.43 -4.41
CA GLY A 106 5.20 -9.98 -4.42
C GLY A 106 4.11 -9.26 -5.21
N GLY A 107 4.39 -8.03 -5.58
CA GLY A 107 3.46 -7.18 -6.34
C GLY A 107 3.58 -7.34 -7.86
N ASN A 108 2.67 -6.69 -8.57
CA ASN A 108 2.74 -6.64 -10.04
C ASN A 108 3.85 -5.68 -10.51
N GLU A 109 3.62 -4.39 -10.39
CA GLU A 109 4.57 -3.31 -10.70
C GLU A 109 4.97 -2.54 -9.43
N SER A 110 5.01 -3.22 -8.29
CA SER A 110 5.25 -2.62 -6.99
C SER A 110 6.26 -3.41 -6.19
N ASN A 111 7.04 -2.70 -5.37
CA ASN A 111 8.07 -3.29 -4.55
C ASN A 111 7.50 -3.80 -3.22
N ILE A 112 8.17 -4.80 -2.69
CA ILE A 112 7.97 -5.29 -1.33
C ILE A 112 9.27 -4.99 -0.57
N GLU A 113 9.17 -4.14 0.44
CA GLU A 113 10.34 -3.75 1.24
C GLU A 113 10.76 -4.86 2.22
N GLY A 114 9.80 -5.67 2.65
CA GLY A 114 10.07 -6.86 3.45
C GLY A 114 10.29 -8.11 2.60
N SER A 115 10.03 -9.25 3.21
CA SER A 115 10.10 -10.56 2.58
C SER A 115 8.75 -11.01 1.98
N THR A 116 8.81 -11.98 1.08
CA THR A 116 7.63 -12.67 0.58
C THR A 116 7.64 -14.12 1.02
N ASP A 117 6.49 -14.66 1.37
CA ASP A 117 6.30 -16.05 1.75
C ASP A 117 5.09 -16.64 1.01
N VAL A 118 5.29 -17.67 0.23
CA VAL A 118 4.22 -18.36 -0.49
C VAL A 118 4.18 -19.81 -0.01
N LYS A 119 3.07 -20.20 0.61
CA LYS A 119 2.87 -21.54 1.14
C LYS A 119 1.67 -22.20 0.47
N ILE A 120 1.91 -23.18 -0.37
CA ILE A 120 0.88 -23.95 -1.10
C ILE A 120 0.91 -25.38 -0.57
N THR A 121 -0.07 -25.72 0.23
CA THR A 121 -0.20 -27.08 0.80
C THR A 121 -1.42 -27.82 0.25
N GLY A 122 -2.20 -27.19 -0.62
CA GLY A 122 -3.34 -27.79 -1.30
C GLY A 122 -3.74 -27.00 -2.53
N GLY A 123 -4.69 -27.51 -3.28
CA GLY A 123 -5.28 -26.85 -4.44
C GLY A 123 -4.50 -27.02 -5.74
N THR A 124 -4.95 -26.31 -6.75
CA THR A 124 -4.40 -26.36 -8.11
C THR A 124 -4.02 -24.93 -8.56
N ILE A 125 -2.82 -24.78 -9.09
CA ILE A 125 -2.37 -23.59 -9.80
C ILE A 125 -2.13 -24.00 -11.25
N ASN A 126 -2.88 -23.42 -12.18
CA ASN A 126 -2.78 -23.74 -13.60
C ASN A 126 -1.68 -22.95 -14.31
N GLY A 127 -1.26 -21.81 -13.75
CA GLY A 127 -0.13 -21.02 -14.23
C GLY A 127 1.15 -21.30 -13.48
N ASP A 128 2.04 -20.33 -13.48
CA ASP A 128 3.33 -20.39 -12.81
C ASP A 128 3.23 -19.94 -11.34
N LEU A 129 4.28 -20.21 -10.56
CA LEU A 129 4.39 -19.79 -9.17
C LEU A 129 5.74 -19.12 -8.93
N PHE A 130 5.69 -17.87 -8.51
CA PHE A 130 6.88 -17.08 -8.18
C PHE A 130 6.83 -16.60 -6.73
N GLY A 131 7.96 -16.73 -6.03
CA GLY A 131 8.10 -16.14 -4.70
C GLY A 131 8.20 -14.62 -4.74
N GLY A 132 8.76 -14.05 -5.81
CA GLY A 132 8.89 -12.60 -6.03
C GLY A 132 7.68 -11.96 -6.67
N GLY A 133 7.86 -10.72 -7.13
CA GLY A 133 6.87 -9.98 -7.91
C GLY A 133 7.00 -10.23 -9.41
N ASN A 134 6.05 -9.70 -10.18
CA ASN A 134 6.11 -9.74 -11.65
C ASN A 134 7.20 -8.77 -12.17
N MET A 135 7.03 -7.48 -11.93
CA MET A 135 8.02 -6.45 -12.29
C MET A 135 8.53 -5.67 -11.08
N GLY A 136 8.03 -5.98 -9.89
CA GLY A 136 8.44 -5.37 -8.65
C GLY A 136 9.58 -6.14 -7.96
N ARG A 137 10.37 -5.41 -7.21
CA ARG A 137 11.48 -5.95 -6.42
C ARG A 137 11.00 -6.40 -5.04
N VAL A 138 11.59 -7.48 -4.54
CA VAL A 138 11.52 -7.87 -3.12
C VAL A 138 12.87 -7.53 -2.50
N THR A 139 12.87 -6.71 -1.45
CA THR A 139 14.11 -6.19 -0.86
C THR A 139 14.81 -7.23 0.02
N GLU A 140 14.00 -8.00 0.74
CA GLU A 140 14.53 -9.08 1.59
C GLU A 140 14.45 -10.44 0.87
N SER A 141 14.08 -11.48 1.57
CA SER A 141 14.03 -12.85 1.04
C SER A 141 12.68 -13.20 0.45
N SER A 142 12.69 -14.06 -0.55
CA SER A 142 11.49 -14.71 -1.08
C SER A 142 11.53 -16.20 -0.74
N LYS A 143 10.45 -16.72 -0.16
CA LYS A 143 10.31 -18.14 0.16
C LYS A 143 9.09 -18.71 -0.55
N VAL A 144 9.24 -19.92 -1.05
CA VAL A 144 8.14 -20.71 -1.62
C VAL A 144 8.20 -22.09 -0.99
N TYR A 145 7.09 -22.49 -0.43
CA TYR A 145 6.87 -23.84 0.08
C TYR A 145 5.72 -24.50 -0.66
N ILE A 146 5.96 -25.66 -1.21
CA ILE A 146 4.95 -26.48 -1.90
C ILE A 146 5.00 -27.88 -1.30
N GLY A 147 3.87 -28.34 -0.82
CA GLY A 147 3.77 -29.71 -0.29
C GLY A 147 2.79 -29.81 0.86
N THR A 148 2.51 -31.02 1.25
CA THR A 148 1.75 -31.35 2.47
C THR A 148 2.68 -31.41 3.67
N GLU A 149 2.25 -30.87 4.81
CA GLU A 149 2.97 -31.05 6.08
C GLU A 149 2.90 -32.48 6.56
#